data_a60297c00e5eda6c2069a4f7d876b6db
#
_entry.id   a60297c00e5eda6c2069a4f7d876b6db
#
_cell.length_a   1.000
_cell.length_b   1.000
_cell.length_c   1.000
_cell.angle_alpha   90.00
_cell.angle_beta   90.00
_cell.angle_gamma   90.00
#
_symmetry.space_group_name_H-M   'P 1'
#
loop_
_entity.id
_entity.type
_entity.pdbx_description
1 polymer ?
#
loop_
_entity_poly.entity_id
_entity_poly.type
_entity_poly.pdbx_seq_one_letter_code
_entity_poly.pdbx_strand_id
1 'polypeptide(L)'
;MPPAITWIARRILKRNYVPNHVQFLFAEPSYVGMHVFGVLMPLYWFTKRRQVAILTLSYAFGAAAMGVGVRILIDTVVALLLWLVVAVNFHRLRNIVITIAGLGVIGIGGSAVMLRNPRVESLLTNSPVNGDFSALARLFRALAPAEAWKTDWAHFLFGFGIGNLKDAIARGYGAAVQALTAMGGKPQSNEEIRLLSNPPGDHYIFTMSAYVDAISEFGILMCLVGAVLLFMHITRNGAWNKMTVCWVVLLAYLYIQFEGYAFYALWLFIWVVGTRVYGQKRDSGKQLSAS
;
A
#
# COMPACT_ATOMS: atom_id res chain seq x y z
N MET A 1 -15.47 -7.44 20.62
CA MET A 1 -15.80 -8.52 19.64
C MET A 1 -16.57 -9.64 20.29
N PRO A 2 -17.53 -10.28 19.61
CA PRO A 2 -18.21 -11.45 20.14
C PRO A 2 -17.22 -12.56 20.48
N PRO A 3 -17.37 -13.24 21.62
CA PRO A 3 -16.45 -14.30 22.06
C PRO A 3 -16.27 -15.44 21.03
N ALA A 4 -17.28 -15.68 20.20
CA ALA A 4 -17.21 -16.67 19.12
C ALA A 4 -16.12 -16.35 18.06
N ILE A 5 -15.94 -15.10 17.68
CA ILE A 5 -14.93 -14.70 16.68
C ILE A 5 -13.53 -14.85 17.26
N THR A 6 -13.35 -14.50 18.53
CA THR A 6 -12.07 -14.68 19.24
C THR A 6 -11.72 -16.16 19.35
N TRP A 7 -12.72 -17.03 19.60
CA TRP A 7 -12.54 -18.48 19.68
C TRP A 7 -12.14 -19.06 18.31
N ILE A 8 -12.81 -18.64 17.22
CA ILE A 8 -12.49 -19.06 15.85
C ILE A 8 -11.07 -18.63 15.48
N ALA A 9 -10.69 -17.37 15.76
CA ALA A 9 -9.36 -16.88 15.48
C ALA A 9 -8.27 -17.68 16.22
N ARG A 10 -8.48 -18.01 17.50
CA ARG A 10 -7.54 -18.82 18.28
C ARG A 10 -7.47 -20.27 17.80
N ARG A 11 -8.63 -20.90 17.53
CA ARG A 11 -8.71 -22.34 17.27
C ARG A 11 -8.35 -22.70 15.82
N ILE A 12 -8.79 -21.88 14.84
CA ILE A 12 -8.60 -22.15 13.40
C ILE A 12 -7.33 -21.48 12.90
N LEU A 13 -7.10 -20.21 13.25
CA LEU A 13 -5.98 -19.45 12.73
C LEU A 13 -4.73 -19.54 13.61
N LYS A 14 -4.82 -20.21 14.78
CA LYS A 14 -3.73 -20.34 15.78
C LYS A 14 -3.08 -18.99 16.14
N ARG A 15 -3.84 -17.89 16.09
CA ARG A 15 -3.37 -16.53 16.34
C ARG A 15 -4.07 -15.91 17.54
N ASN A 16 -3.32 -15.13 18.31
CA ASN A 16 -3.89 -14.32 19.37
C ASN A 16 -4.52 -13.06 18.74
N TYR A 17 -5.79 -12.83 19.06
CA TYR A 17 -6.45 -11.61 18.66
C TYR A 17 -5.94 -10.43 19.49
N VAL A 18 -5.44 -9.41 18.80
CA VAL A 18 -5.08 -8.14 19.42
C VAL A 18 -6.21 -7.14 19.12
N PRO A 19 -6.83 -6.51 20.12
CA PRO A 19 -7.84 -5.47 19.89
C PRO A 19 -7.30 -4.38 18.95
N ASN A 20 -8.12 -3.90 18.03
CA ASN A 20 -7.80 -2.91 17.02
C ASN A 20 -6.76 -3.35 15.96
N HIS A 21 -6.39 -4.63 15.91
CA HIS A 21 -5.46 -5.20 14.94
C HIS A 21 -6.15 -6.32 14.16
N VAL A 22 -7.00 -5.94 13.20
CA VAL A 22 -7.77 -6.90 12.40
C VAL A 22 -6.87 -7.43 11.27
N GLN A 23 -6.42 -8.66 11.41
CA GLN A 23 -5.52 -9.31 10.46
C GLN A 23 -6.23 -10.32 9.54
N PHE A 24 -7.40 -10.84 9.93
CA PHE A 24 -8.10 -11.94 9.24
C PHE A 24 -7.16 -13.13 8.95
N LEU A 25 -7.04 -13.51 7.67
CA LEU A 25 -6.14 -14.56 7.19
C LEU A 25 -4.73 -14.07 6.88
N PHE A 26 -4.50 -12.76 6.92
CA PHE A 26 -3.23 -12.15 6.55
C PHE A 26 -2.30 -11.95 7.76
N ALA A 27 -1.02 -11.80 7.49
CA ALA A 27 -0.02 -11.59 8.52
C ALA A 27 -0.18 -10.24 9.23
N GLU A 28 -0.57 -9.21 8.46
CA GLU A 28 -0.75 -7.84 8.95
C GLU A 28 -1.98 -7.17 8.33
N PRO A 29 -2.53 -6.11 8.98
CA PRO A 29 -3.64 -5.33 8.44
C PRO A 29 -3.34 -4.69 7.07
N SER A 30 -2.08 -4.36 6.79
CA SER A 30 -1.63 -3.80 5.52
C SER A 30 -1.87 -4.74 4.35
N TYR A 31 -1.69 -6.05 4.53
CA TYR A 31 -1.97 -7.06 3.53
C TYR A 31 -3.46 -7.14 3.19
N VAL A 32 -4.32 -6.93 4.18
CA VAL A 32 -5.76 -6.88 3.95
C VAL A 32 -6.12 -5.68 3.06
N GLY A 33 -5.59 -4.49 3.35
CA GLY A 33 -5.78 -3.29 2.55
C GLY A 33 -5.30 -3.47 1.11
N MET A 34 -4.10 -4.02 0.92
CA MET A 34 -3.55 -4.33 -0.40
C MET A 34 -4.44 -5.34 -1.16
N HIS A 35 -4.93 -6.40 -0.51
CA HIS A 35 -5.83 -7.36 -1.15
C HIS A 35 -7.17 -6.74 -1.54
N VAL A 36 -7.80 -6.01 -0.62
CA VAL A 36 -9.12 -5.43 -0.86
C VAL A 36 -9.07 -4.33 -1.93
N PHE A 37 -8.14 -3.41 -1.80
CA PHE A 37 -8.06 -2.25 -2.69
C PHE A 37 -7.19 -2.52 -3.92
N GLY A 38 -6.10 -3.25 -3.80
CA GLY A 38 -5.20 -3.56 -4.93
C GLY A 38 -5.69 -4.69 -5.83
N VAL A 39 -6.58 -5.57 -5.33
CA VAL A 39 -7.07 -6.75 -6.06
C VAL A 39 -8.58 -6.75 -6.24
N LEU A 40 -9.37 -6.76 -5.14
CA LEU A 40 -10.82 -6.91 -5.24
C LEU A 40 -11.48 -5.70 -5.90
N MET A 41 -11.05 -4.49 -5.60
CA MET A 41 -11.62 -3.29 -6.21
C MET A 41 -11.37 -3.21 -7.73
N PRO A 42 -10.14 -3.42 -8.24
CA PRO A 42 -9.92 -3.57 -9.68
C PRO A 42 -10.70 -4.73 -10.29
N LEU A 43 -10.79 -5.87 -9.62
CA LEU A 43 -11.60 -7.00 -10.07
C LEU A 43 -13.07 -6.59 -10.26
N TYR A 44 -13.62 -5.79 -9.35
CA TYR A 44 -14.96 -5.20 -9.52
C TYR A 44 -15.02 -4.29 -10.76
N TRP A 45 -14.01 -3.46 -11.00
CA TRP A 45 -14.02 -2.57 -12.17
C TRP A 45 -14.14 -3.32 -13.48
N PHE A 46 -13.56 -4.53 -13.55
CA PHE A 46 -13.61 -5.38 -14.76
C PHE A 46 -14.85 -6.25 -14.83
N THR A 47 -15.24 -6.88 -13.73
CA THR A 47 -16.30 -7.88 -13.72
C THR A 47 -17.70 -7.29 -13.49
N LYS A 48 -17.78 -6.11 -12.88
CA LYS A 48 -19.03 -5.46 -12.42
C LYS A 48 -19.89 -6.33 -11.50
N ARG A 49 -19.31 -7.37 -10.89
CA ARG A 49 -20.06 -8.29 -9.99
C ARG A 49 -20.38 -7.60 -8.68
N ARG A 50 -21.69 -7.50 -8.36
CA ARG A 50 -22.19 -6.85 -7.13
C ARG A 50 -21.58 -7.45 -5.87
N GLN A 51 -21.36 -8.76 -5.83
CA GLN A 51 -20.75 -9.46 -4.69
C GLN A 51 -19.36 -8.92 -4.35
N VAL A 52 -18.54 -8.66 -5.36
CA VAL A 52 -17.19 -8.10 -5.18
C VAL A 52 -17.28 -6.66 -4.64
N ALA A 53 -18.22 -5.85 -5.16
CA ALA A 53 -18.45 -4.50 -4.66
C ALA A 53 -18.88 -4.51 -3.18
N ILE A 54 -19.86 -5.38 -2.85
CA ILE A 54 -20.35 -5.51 -1.46
C ILE A 54 -19.20 -5.92 -0.54
N LEU A 55 -18.38 -6.90 -0.93
CA LEU A 55 -17.24 -7.36 -0.13
C LEU A 55 -16.23 -6.21 0.11
N THR A 56 -15.86 -5.48 -0.96
CA THR A 56 -14.92 -4.35 -0.88
C THR A 56 -15.44 -3.25 0.03
N LEU A 57 -16.69 -2.86 -0.13
CA LEU A 57 -17.33 -1.81 0.67
C LEU A 57 -17.56 -2.25 2.11
N SER A 58 -18.02 -3.49 2.34
CA SER A 58 -18.23 -4.04 3.69
C SER A 58 -16.93 -4.06 4.49
N TYR A 59 -15.81 -4.37 3.83
CA TYR A 59 -14.52 -4.30 4.48
C TYR A 59 -14.14 -2.85 4.84
N ALA A 60 -14.26 -1.93 3.90
CA ALA A 60 -13.91 -0.52 4.11
C ALA A 60 -14.73 0.11 5.26
N PHE A 61 -16.06 -0.09 5.25
CA PHE A 61 -16.94 0.41 6.31
C PHE A 61 -16.78 -0.34 7.63
N GLY A 62 -16.62 -1.66 7.59
CA GLY A 62 -16.37 -2.48 8.77
C GLY A 62 -15.06 -2.10 9.48
N ALA A 63 -14.01 -1.85 8.72
CA ALA A 63 -12.74 -1.38 9.25
C ALA A 63 -12.87 -0.01 9.93
N ALA A 64 -13.59 0.93 9.30
CA ALA A 64 -13.87 2.24 9.88
C ALA A 64 -14.69 2.13 11.17
N ALA A 65 -15.75 1.30 11.18
CA ALA A 65 -16.63 1.12 12.33
C ALA A 65 -15.95 0.41 13.52
N MET A 66 -14.99 -0.46 13.26
CA MET A 66 -14.23 -1.17 14.31
C MET A 66 -13.03 -0.39 14.85
N GLY A 67 -12.82 0.86 14.43
CA GLY A 67 -11.71 1.68 14.89
C GLY A 67 -10.34 1.16 14.45
N VAL A 68 -10.26 0.51 13.30
CA VAL A 68 -9.01 -0.01 12.76
C VAL A 68 -8.06 1.12 12.39
N GLY A 69 -6.76 0.85 12.43
CA GLY A 69 -5.68 1.84 12.35
C GLY A 69 -5.82 2.89 11.23
N VAL A 70 -5.27 4.05 11.50
CA VAL A 70 -5.32 5.26 10.64
C VAL A 70 -5.02 4.97 9.17
N ARG A 71 -4.09 4.06 8.90
CA ARG A 71 -3.70 3.67 7.55
C ARG A 71 -4.86 3.15 6.72
N ILE A 72 -5.66 2.22 7.27
CA ILE A 72 -6.79 1.63 6.54
C ILE A 72 -7.85 2.68 6.21
N LEU A 73 -8.01 3.67 7.07
CA LEU A 73 -8.91 4.80 6.81
C LEU A 73 -8.42 5.63 5.62
N ILE A 74 -7.11 5.94 5.58
CA ILE A 74 -6.50 6.67 4.46
C ILE A 74 -6.60 5.84 3.18
N ASP A 75 -6.24 4.55 3.21
CA ASP A 75 -6.35 3.64 2.07
C ASP A 75 -7.78 3.57 1.54
N THR A 76 -8.78 3.54 2.45
CA THR A 76 -10.20 3.55 2.09
C THR A 76 -10.59 4.85 1.38
N VAL A 77 -10.16 6.01 1.89
CA VAL A 77 -10.45 7.31 1.26
C VAL A 77 -9.84 7.37 -0.13
N VAL A 78 -8.55 7.05 -0.29
CA VAL A 78 -7.87 7.04 -1.60
C VAL A 78 -8.56 6.07 -2.56
N ALA A 79 -8.90 4.87 -2.11
CA ALA A 79 -9.58 3.87 -2.92
C ALA A 79 -10.96 4.34 -3.38
N LEU A 80 -11.75 4.96 -2.49
CA LEU A 80 -13.07 5.51 -2.84
C LEU A 80 -12.96 6.69 -3.81
N LEU A 81 -11.96 7.56 -3.66
CA LEU A 81 -11.70 8.65 -4.60
C LEU A 81 -11.38 8.11 -5.99
N LEU A 82 -10.52 7.11 -6.10
CA LEU A 82 -10.18 6.48 -7.38
C LEU A 82 -11.38 5.71 -7.97
N TRP A 83 -12.16 5.04 -7.12
CA TRP A 83 -13.41 4.40 -7.56
C TRP A 83 -14.36 5.41 -8.17
N LEU A 84 -14.55 6.55 -7.52
CA LEU A 84 -15.41 7.64 -8.01
C LEU A 84 -14.91 8.14 -9.38
N VAL A 85 -13.60 8.34 -9.53
CA VAL A 85 -12.99 8.71 -10.82
C VAL A 85 -13.28 7.66 -11.89
N VAL A 86 -13.19 6.37 -11.61
CA VAL A 86 -13.50 5.29 -12.56
C VAL A 86 -14.99 5.24 -12.89
N ALA A 87 -15.87 5.40 -11.90
CA ALA A 87 -17.32 5.25 -12.06
C ALA A 87 -17.98 6.39 -12.84
N VAL A 88 -17.44 7.61 -12.72
CA VAL A 88 -18.08 8.81 -13.25
C VAL A 88 -17.70 9.05 -14.72
N ASN A 89 -18.73 9.40 -15.51
CA ASN A 89 -18.53 9.93 -16.85
C ASN A 89 -18.48 11.47 -16.80
N PHE A 90 -17.28 12.05 -16.96
CA PHE A 90 -17.04 13.49 -16.85
C PHE A 90 -17.57 14.33 -18.03
N HIS A 91 -18.10 13.70 -19.08
CA HIS A 91 -18.68 14.45 -20.22
C HIS A 91 -20.02 15.13 -19.90
N ARG A 92 -20.65 14.82 -18.76
CA ARG A 92 -21.91 15.41 -18.33
C ARG A 92 -21.71 16.29 -17.10
N LEU A 93 -22.11 17.56 -17.17
CA LEU A 93 -21.98 18.52 -16.07
C LEU A 93 -22.61 17.99 -14.75
N ARG A 94 -23.78 17.36 -14.84
CA ARG A 94 -24.44 16.72 -13.69
C ARG A 94 -23.51 15.71 -12.98
N ASN A 95 -22.76 14.94 -13.74
CA ASN A 95 -21.86 13.94 -13.15
C ASN A 95 -20.66 14.59 -12.47
N ILE A 96 -20.18 15.73 -13.00
CA ILE A 96 -19.12 16.53 -12.35
C ILE A 96 -19.61 17.04 -11.00
N VAL A 97 -20.83 17.61 -10.95
CA VAL A 97 -21.42 18.09 -9.71
C VAL A 97 -21.60 16.95 -8.69
N ILE A 98 -22.13 15.80 -9.11
CA ILE A 98 -22.27 14.62 -8.25
C ILE A 98 -20.91 14.16 -7.74
N THR A 99 -19.87 14.20 -8.58
CA THR A 99 -18.50 13.84 -8.19
C THR A 99 -17.96 14.79 -7.13
N ILE A 100 -18.09 16.09 -7.32
CA ILE A 100 -17.63 17.11 -6.36
C ILE A 100 -18.39 16.94 -5.02
N ALA A 101 -19.70 16.75 -5.08
CA ALA A 101 -20.49 16.49 -3.89
C ALA A 101 -20.07 15.19 -3.17
N GLY A 102 -19.85 14.10 -3.91
CA GLY A 102 -19.36 12.84 -3.37
C GLY A 102 -17.96 12.97 -2.74
N LEU A 103 -17.05 13.68 -3.38
CA LEU A 103 -15.74 14.01 -2.83
C LEU A 103 -15.86 14.82 -1.53
N GLY A 104 -16.77 15.79 -1.49
CA GLY A 104 -17.06 16.57 -0.28
C GLY A 104 -17.56 15.68 0.86
N VAL A 105 -18.50 14.80 0.60
CA VAL A 105 -19.05 13.86 1.60
C VAL A 105 -17.94 12.90 2.11
N ILE A 106 -17.16 12.31 1.21
CA ILE A 106 -16.05 11.40 1.58
C ILE A 106 -14.98 12.17 2.36
N GLY A 107 -14.61 13.38 1.91
CA GLY A 107 -13.62 14.22 2.57
C GLY A 107 -14.07 14.65 3.97
N ILE A 108 -15.26 15.20 4.11
CA ILE A 108 -15.79 15.65 5.41
C ILE A 108 -16.05 14.45 6.32
N GLY A 109 -16.71 13.41 5.83
CA GLY A 109 -17.00 12.20 6.61
C GLY A 109 -15.74 11.48 7.03
N GLY A 110 -14.79 11.29 6.11
CA GLY A 110 -13.49 10.70 6.38
C GLY A 110 -12.68 11.50 7.40
N SER A 111 -12.62 12.82 7.26
CA SER A 111 -11.96 13.71 8.22
C SER A 111 -12.61 13.65 9.61
N ALA A 112 -13.93 13.64 9.68
CA ALA A 112 -14.64 13.54 10.96
C ALA A 112 -14.36 12.21 11.69
N VAL A 113 -14.25 11.10 10.94
CA VAL A 113 -13.89 9.79 11.50
C VAL A 113 -12.41 9.78 11.91
N MET A 114 -11.52 10.34 11.08
CA MET A 114 -10.09 10.43 11.39
C MET A 114 -9.83 11.25 12.66
N LEU A 115 -10.44 12.45 12.78
CA LEU A 115 -10.23 13.35 13.92
C LEU A 115 -10.76 12.78 15.24
N ARG A 116 -11.68 11.82 15.20
CA ARG A 116 -12.14 11.08 16.40
C ARG A 116 -11.18 9.96 16.83
N ASN A 117 -10.18 9.66 16.04
CA ASN A 117 -9.22 8.62 16.38
C ASN A 117 -8.11 9.22 17.26
N PRO A 118 -7.92 8.76 18.53
CA PRO A 118 -6.92 9.31 19.46
C PRO A 118 -5.50 9.24 18.90
N ARG A 119 -5.22 8.29 18.02
CA ARG A 119 -3.93 8.16 17.38
C ARG A 119 -3.66 9.25 16.33
N VAL A 120 -4.71 9.65 15.58
CA VAL A 120 -4.62 10.78 14.65
C VAL A 120 -4.42 12.08 15.43
N GLU A 121 -5.17 12.26 16.50
CA GLU A 121 -5.01 13.41 17.39
C GLU A 121 -3.57 13.50 17.93
N SER A 122 -3.03 12.40 18.43
CA SER A 122 -1.63 12.34 18.89
C SER A 122 -0.62 12.68 17.81
N LEU A 123 -0.83 12.20 16.56
CA LEU A 123 0.06 12.51 15.43
C LEU A 123 -0.01 13.97 15.01
N LEU A 124 -1.19 14.61 15.12
CA LEU A 124 -1.37 16.01 14.79
C LEU A 124 -0.81 16.95 15.88
N THR A 125 -0.95 16.56 17.15
CA THR A 125 -0.50 17.40 18.29
C THR A 125 0.98 17.24 18.61
N ASN A 126 1.51 16.01 18.55
CA ASN A 126 2.87 15.69 19.02
C ASN A 126 3.87 15.41 17.89
N SER A 127 3.48 15.55 16.64
CA SER A 127 4.21 15.15 15.43
C SER A 127 4.38 13.61 15.27
N PRO A 128 4.62 13.12 14.03
CA PRO A 128 4.88 11.69 13.80
C PRO A 128 6.11 11.14 14.52
N VAL A 129 7.05 12.03 14.86
CA VAL A 129 8.32 11.67 15.49
C VAL A 129 8.19 11.46 17.00
N ASN A 130 7.23 12.18 17.65
CA ASN A 130 7.04 12.14 19.11
C ASN A 130 5.70 11.52 19.55
N GLY A 131 4.71 11.49 18.66
CA GLY A 131 3.35 11.09 19.03
C GLY A 131 3.06 9.60 18.92
N ASP A 132 3.88 8.83 18.20
CA ASP A 132 3.62 7.39 17.94
C ASP A 132 4.93 6.62 17.70
N PHE A 133 5.25 5.71 18.61
CA PHE A 133 6.44 4.84 18.51
C PHE A 133 6.45 4.02 17.21
N SER A 134 5.30 3.56 16.74
CA SER A 134 5.20 2.80 15.49
C SER A 134 5.43 3.68 14.26
N ALA A 135 4.97 4.94 14.27
CA ALA A 135 5.26 5.91 13.20
C ALA A 135 6.75 6.25 13.16
N LEU A 136 7.36 6.47 14.31
CA LEU A 136 8.80 6.70 14.45
C LEU A 136 9.63 5.53 13.90
N ALA A 137 9.26 4.29 14.25
CA ALA A 137 9.95 3.10 13.76
C ALA A 137 9.83 2.94 12.24
N ARG A 138 8.67 3.23 11.65
CA ARG A 138 8.47 3.21 10.19
C ARG A 138 9.30 4.27 9.49
N LEU A 139 9.31 5.48 10.02
CA LEU A 139 10.11 6.58 9.48
C LEU A 139 11.60 6.23 9.56
N PHE A 140 12.07 5.67 10.68
CA PHE A 140 13.44 5.21 10.82
C PHE A 140 13.81 4.15 9.79
N ARG A 141 12.96 3.12 9.58
CA ARG A 141 13.19 2.03 8.62
C ARG A 141 13.29 2.54 7.19
N ALA A 142 12.60 3.62 6.83
CA ALA A 142 12.73 4.25 5.52
C ALA A 142 13.96 5.19 5.45
N LEU A 143 14.24 5.91 6.53
CA LEU A 143 15.30 6.89 6.57
C LEU A 143 16.71 6.25 6.63
N ALA A 144 16.88 5.13 7.34
CA ALA A 144 18.17 4.50 7.49
C ALA A 144 18.78 4.06 6.12
N PRO A 145 18.09 3.35 5.25
CA PRO A 145 18.60 3.09 3.89
C PRO A 145 18.84 4.39 3.10
N ALA A 146 17.96 5.38 3.22
CA ALA A 146 18.12 6.65 2.52
C ALA A 146 19.40 7.42 2.96
N GLU A 147 19.76 7.37 4.23
CA GLU A 147 21.02 7.91 4.70
C GLU A 147 22.24 7.12 4.19
N ALA A 148 22.13 5.81 4.07
CA ALA A 148 23.17 4.98 3.45
C ALA A 148 23.39 5.36 1.98
N TRP A 149 22.34 5.63 1.21
CA TRP A 149 22.44 6.04 -0.20
C TRP A 149 23.16 7.38 -0.39
N LYS A 150 23.07 8.31 0.56
CA LYS A 150 23.77 9.60 0.50
C LYS A 150 25.29 9.45 0.54
N THR A 151 25.77 8.43 1.23
CA THR A 151 27.20 8.17 1.42
C THR A 151 27.76 7.12 0.48
N ASP A 152 26.90 6.30 -0.11
CA ASP A 152 27.28 5.16 -0.94
C ASP A 152 26.49 5.14 -2.26
N TRP A 153 26.93 5.95 -3.22
CA TRP A 153 26.31 6.08 -4.53
C TRP A 153 26.29 4.80 -5.34
N ALA A 154 27.29 3.92 -5.15
CA ALA A 154 27.34 2.65 -5.86
C ALA A 154 26.15 1.77 -5.45
N HIS A 155 25.88 1.66 -4.15
CA HIS A 155 24.73 0.89 -3.67
C HIS A 155 23.39 1.59 -3.91
N PHE A 156 23.34 2.92 -4.01
CA PHE A 156 22.15 3.59 -4.50
C PHE A 156 21.82 3.23 -5.94
N LEU A 157 22.83 3.17 -6.82
CA LEU A 157 22.63 2.84 -8.23
C LEU A 157 22.32 1.37 -8.46
N PHE A 158 23.05 0.45 -7.81
CA PHE A 158 23.04 -0.98 -8.11
C PHE A 158 22.43 -1.85 -7.00
N GLY A 159 22.12 -1.28 -5.84
CA GLY A 159 21.60 -1.98 -4.67
C GLY A 159 22.67 -2.69 -3.83
N PHE A 160 22.25 -3.13 -2.65
CA PHE A 160 23.06 -3.95 -1.74
C PHE A 160 23.00 -5.45 -2.08
N GLY A 161 22.13 -5.81 -3.05
CA GLY A 161 21.82 -7.18 -3.40
C GLY A 161 20.58 -7.72 -2.68
N ILE A 162 19.94 -8.71 -3.30
CA ILE A 162 18.72 -9.33 -2.78
C ILE A 162 18.95 -9.92 -1.38
N GLY A 163 18.08 -9.60 -0.43
CA GLY A 163 18.17 -10.05 0.96
C GLY A 163 19.17 -9.28 1.84
N ASN A 164 19.88 -8.28 1.31
CA ASN A 164 20.87 -7.49 2.04
C ASN A 164 20.36 -6.14 2.56
N LEU A 165 19.04 -5.99 2.73
CA LEU A 165 18.44 -4.79 3.29
C LEU A 165 18.99 -4.44 4.68
N LYS A 166 19.38 -5.46 5.47
CA LYS A 166 20.03 -5.25 6.77
C LYS A 166 21.32 -4.42 6.66
N ASP A 167 22.09 -4.59 5.59
CA ASP A 167 23.35 -3.88 5.40
C ASP A 167 23.09 -2.41 5.04
N ALA A 168 22.04 -2.12 4.26
CA ALA A 168 21.59 -0.76 3.99
C ALA A 168 21.15 -0.05 5.29
N ILE A 169 20.35 -0.72 6.13
CA ILE A 169 19.91 -0.17 7.42
C ILE A 169 21.10 0.02 8.36
N ALA A 170 22.01 -0.95 8.48
CA ALA A 170 23.16 -0.87 9.35
C ALA A 170 24.10 0.30 9.00
N ARG A 171 24.33 0.52 7.69
CA ARG A 171 25.18 1.65 7.22
C ARG A 171 24.56 3.02 7.52
N GLY A 172 23.26 3.16 7.35
CA GLY A 172 22.57 4.44 7.60
C GLY A 172 22.06 4.62 9.03
N TYR A 173 22.20 3.61 9.90
CA TYR A 173 21.62 3.60 11.24
C TYR A 173 22.00 4.83 12.05
N GLY A 174 23.29 5.13 12.17
CA GLY A 174 23.80 6.26 12.98
C GLY A 174 23.29 7.61 12.48
N ALA A 175 23.33 7.82 11.16
CA ALA A 175 22.87 9.06 10.55
C ALA A 175 21.34 9.22 10.70
N ALA A 176 20.57 8.14 10.54
CA ALA A 176 19.12 8.15 10.75
C ALA A 176 18.74 8.46 12.21
N VAL A 177 19.46 7.90 13.19
CA VAL A 177 19.28 8.23 14.62
C VAL A 177 19.53 9.72 14.86
N GLN A 178 20.61 10.27 14.30
CA GLN A 178 20.94 11.69 14.45
C GLN A 178 19.87 12.58 13.81
N ALA A 179 19.42 12.24 12.59
CA ALA A 179 18.40 13.00 11.89
C ALA A 179 17.07 13.02 12.66
N LEU A 180 16.61 11.87 13.17
CA LEU A 180 15.39 11.79 13.95
C LEU A 180 15.50 12.49 15.30
N THR A 181 16.68 12.45 15.93
CA THR A 181 16.93 13.20 17.17
C THR A 181 16.90 14.70 16.92
N ALA A 182 17.47 15.16 15.80
CA ALA A 182 17.40 16.58 15.39
C ALA A 182 15.95 17.04 15.13
N MET A 183 15.06 16.14 14.70
CA MET A 183 13.62 16.40 14.57
C MET A 183 12.86 16.34 15.92
N GLY A 184 13.56 16.17 17.03
CA GLY A 184 12.99 16.08 18.38
C GLY A 184 12.50 14.68 18.76
N GLY A 185 12.74 13.65 17.94
CA GLY A 185 12.39 12.27 18.25
C GLY A 185 13.33 11.62 19.26
N LYS A 186 12.87 10.50 19.82
CA LYS A 186 13.68 9.68 20.74
C LYS A 186 13.86 8.25 20.16
N PRO A 187 14.61 8.08 19.06
CA PRO A 187 14.76 6.78 18.41
C PRO A 187 15.41 5.73 19.30
N GLN A 188 16.33 6.14 20.19
CA GLN A 188 17.00 5.22 21.11
C GLN A 188 16.06 4.62 22.18
N SER A 189 14.96 5.26 22.51
CA SER A 189 13.95 4.74 23.44
C SER A 189 12.97 3.77 22.77
N ASN A 190 13.01 3.64 21.43
CA ASN A 190 12.17 2.75 20.67
C ASN A 190 12.84 1.38 20.53
N GLU A 191 12.22 0.35 21.09
CA GLU A 191 12.77 -1.01 21.07
C GLU A 191 12.89 -1.58 19.65
N GLU A 192 11.93 -1.31 18.76
CA GLU A 192 11.99 -1.77 17.37
C GLU A 192 13.21 -1.17 16.64
N ILE A 193 13.51 0.11 16.87
CA ILE A 193 14.69 0.77 16.29
C ILE A 193 15.97 0.20 16.90
N ARG A 194 16.00 0.00 18.21
CA ARG A 194 17.16 -0.56 18.89
C ARG A 194 17.50 -1.98 18.41
N LEU A 195 16.50 -2.80 18.13
CA LEU A 195 16.70 -4.14 17.57
C LEU A 195 17.30 -4.11 16.17
N LEU A 196 17.09 -3.05 15.40
CA LEU A 196 17.66 -2.90 14.06
C LEU A 196 19.17 -2.56 14.08
N SER A 197 19.74 -2.12 15.21
CA SER A 197 21.20 -1.90 15.33
C SER A 197 21.99 -3.22 15.33
N ASN A 198 21.38 -4.29 15.86
CA ASN A 198 21.96 -5.63 15.90
C ASN A 198 20.81 -6.66 15.87
N PRO A 199 20.25 -6.92 14.69
CA PRO A 199 19.11 -7.80 14.57
C PRO A 199 19.47 -9.23 14.98
N PRO A 200 18.67 -9.86 15.86
CA PRO A 200 18.96 -11.21 16.32
C PRO A 200 18.75 -12.22 15.18
N GLY A 201 19.83 -12.94 14.81
CA GLY A 201 19.79 -14.12 13.94
C GLY A 201 19.20 -13.89 12.56
N ASP A 202 18.38 -14.86 12.11
CA ASP A 202 17.74 -14.88 10.77
C ASP A 202 16.46 -14.08 10.68
N HIS A 203 16.27 -13.01 11.47
CA HIS A 203 15.07 -12.20 11.39
C HIS A 203 15.01 -11.46 10.06
N TYR A 204 13.93 -11.67 9.33
CA TYR A 204 13.63 -10.91 8.12
C TYR A 204 13.44 -9.42 8.46
N ILE A 205 14.26 -8.59 7.88
CA ILE A 205 14.20 -7.13 8.05
C ILE A 205 13.49 -6.53 6.84
N PHE A 206 12.60 -5.58 7.09
CA PHE A 206 11.84 -4.88 6.06
C PHE A 206 11.67 -3.40 6.44
N THR A 207 11.49 -2.52 5.44
CA THR A 207 11.38 -1.07 5.68
C THR A 207 9.94 -0.58 5.81
N MET A 208 8.94 -1.39 5.63
CA MET A 208 7.53 -1.01 5.51
C MET A 208 7.18 -0.27 4.20
N SER A 209 8.13 -0.17 3.26
CA SER A 209 7.93 0.46 1.95
C SER A 209 8.59 -0.38 0.86
N ALA A 210 7.78 -0.91 -0.06
CA ALA A 210 8.32 -1.71 -1.17
C ALA A 210 9.28 -0.92 -2.06
N TYR A 211 9.16 0.39 -2.13
CA TYR A 211 10.10 1.22 -2.90
C TYR A 211 11.46 1.29 -2.22
N VAL A 212 11.48 1.50 -0.91
CA VAL A 212 12.75 1.55 -0.15
C VAL A 212 13.43 0.19 -0.19
N ASP A 213 12.67 -0.90 -0.01
CA ASP A 213 13.19 -2.25 -0.10
C ASP A 213 13.77 -2.53 -1.49
N ALA A 214 12.99 -2.24 -2.56
CA ALA A 214 13.42 -2.47 -3.92
C ALA A 214 14.67 -1.64 -4.30
N ILE A 215 14.71 -0.36 -3.95
CA ILE A 215 15.88 0.49 -4.23
C ILE A 215 17.09 0.01 -3.42
N SER A 216 16.89 -0.41 -2.17
CA SER A 216 18.00 -0.92 -1.36
C SER A 216 18.56 -2.23 -1.88
N GLU A 217 17.71 -3.14 -2.36
CA GLU A 217 18.16 -4.45 -2.82
C GLU A 217 18.63 -4.44 -4.28
N PHE A 218 17.94 -3.77 -5.17
CA PHE A 218 18.18 -3.79 -6.62
C PHE A 218 18.84 -2.52 -7.17
N GLY A 219 18.83 -1.43 -6.41
CA GLY A 219 19.27 -0.12 -6.84
C GLY A 219 18.25 0.62 -7.71
N ILE A 220 18.42 1.94 -7.81
CA ILE A 220 17.50 2.81 -8.55
C ILE A 220 17.49 2.51 -10.06
N LEU A 221 18.63 2.08 -10.63
CA LEU A 221 18.71 1.76 -12.07
C LEU A 221 17.79 0.58 -12.42
N MET A 222 17.81 -0.50 -11.63
CA MET A 222 16.95 -1.65 -11.88
C MET A 222 15.48 -1.32 -11.63
N CYS A 223 15.17 -0.49 -10.63
CA CYS A 223 13.81 0.00 -10.39
C CYS A 223 13.30 0.83 -11.59
N LEU A 224 14.15 1.68 -12.18
CA LEU A 224 13.80 2.44 -13.39
C LEU A 224 13.58 1.52 -14.60
N VAL A 225 14.44 0.51 -14.79
CA VAL A 225 14.23 -0.50 -15.84
C VAL A 225 12.89 -1.21 -15.64
N GLY A 226 12.56 -1.62 -14.42
CA GLY A 226 11.27 -2.23 -14.10
C GLY A 226 10.07 -1.30 -14.42
N ALA A 227 10.18 -0.02 -14.08
CA ALA A 227 9.16 0.97 -14.39
C ALA A 227 8.99 1.19 -15.91
N VAL A 228 10.10 1.26 -16.65
CA VAL A 228 10.08 1.37 -18.13
C VAL A 228 9.46 0.12 -18.75
N LEU A 229 9.82 -1.08 -18.28
CA LEU A 229 9.23 -2.33 -18.77
C LEU A 229 7.74 -2.39 -18.50
N LEU A 230 7.29 -1.94 -17.32
CA LEU A 230 5.86 -1.86 -16.99
C LEU A 230 5.13 -0.86 -17.91
N PHE A 231 5.70 0.32 -18.14
CA PHE A 231 5.16 1.30 -19.07
C PHE A 231 5.08 0.76 -20.49
N MET A 232 6.14 0.12 -20.98
CA MET A 232 6.19 -0.52 -22.29
C MET A 232 5.14 -1.64 -22.40
N HIS A 233 4.98 -2.45 -21.34
CA HIS A 233 3.99 -3.51 -21.29
C HIS A 233 2.56 -2.96 -21.46
N ILE A 234 2.19 -1.90 -20.73
CA ILE A 234 0.88 -1.25 -20.85
C ILE A 234 0.69 -0.66 -22.27
N THR A 235 1.72 -0.01 -22.80
CA THR A 235 1.68 0.66 -24.12
C THR A 235 1.55 -0.37 -25.26
N ARG A 236 2.37 -1.41 -25.27
CA ARG A 236 2.33 -2.47 -26.28
C ARG A 236 1.01 -3.24 -26.32
N ASN A 237 0.36 -3.34 -25.18
CA ASN A 237 -0.95 -3.98 -25.07
C ASN A 237 -2.11 -3.01 -25.31
N GLY A 238 -1.86 -1.74 -25.67
CA GLY A 238 -2.91 -0.75 -25.89
C GLY A 238 -3.84 -0.56 -24.68
N ALA A 239 -3.33 -0.82 -23.48
CA ALA A 239 -4.14 -0.93 -22.28
C ALA A 239 -4.31 0.43 -21.54
N TRP A 240 -3.86 1.52 -22.12
CA TRP A 240 -4.06 2.86 -21.55
C TRP A 240 -5.53 3.24 -21.58
N ASN A 241 -6.17 3.11 -20.44
CA ASN A 241 -7.54 3.55 -20.22
C ASN A 241 -7.70 4.01 -18.76
N LYS A 242 -8.81 4.66 -18.47
CA LYS A 242 -9.12 5.23 -17.16
C LYS A 242 -8.96 4.23 -16.02
N MET A 243 -9.42 2.98 -16.19
CA MET A 243 -9.31 1.95 -15.13
C MET A 243 -7.87 1.52 -14.91
N THR A 244 -7.10 1.32 -15.98
CA THR A 244 -5.69 0.94 -15.90
C THR A 244 -4.87 2.02 -15.20
N VAL A 245 -5.07 3.30 -15.58
CA VAL A 245 -4.37 4.42 -14.93
C VAL A 245 -4.72 4.51 -13.45
N CYS A 246 -6.01 4.43 -13.09
CA CYS A 246 -6.42 4.44 -11.69
C CYS A 246 -5.85 3.24 -10.91
N TRP A 247 -5.75 2.07 -11.54
CA TRP A 247 -5.15 0.90 -10.89
C TRP A 247 -3.64 1.06 -10.67
N VAL A 248 -2.89 1.58 -11.66
CA VAL A 248 -1.47 1.91 -11.50
C VAL A 248 -1.26 2.90 -10.37
N VAL A 249 -2.04 4.00 -10.34
CA VAL A 249 -1.96 5.01 -9.28
C VAL A 249 -2.27 4.41 -7.91
N LEU A 250 -3.29 3.55 -7.84
CA LEU A 250 -3.66 2.88 -6.59
C LEU A 250 -2.55 1.94 -6.11
N LEU A 251 -1.99 1.11 -6.99
CA LEU A 251 -0.87 0.24 -6.64
C LEU A 251 0.36 1.06 -6.21
N ALA A 252 0.71 2.10 -6.97
CA ALA A 252 1.81 2.98 -6.62
C ALA A 252 1.62 3.58 -5.22
N TYR A 253 0.41 4.03 -4.89
CA TYR A 253 0.09 4.53 -3.55
C TYR A 253 0.20 3.43 -2.48
N LEU A 254 -0.41 2.26 -2.70
CA LEU A 254 -0.44 1.18 -1.70
C LEU A 254 0.96 0.65 -1.38
N TYR A 255 1.86 0.60 -2.36
CA TYR A 255 3.25 0.16 -2.19
C TYR A 255 4.13 1.17 -1.42
N ILE A 256 3.70 2.42 -1.21
CA ILE A 256 4.43 3.39 -0.35
C ILE A 256 4.58 2.86 1.08
N GLN A 257 3.55 2.19 1.60
CA GLN A 257 3.53 1.66 2.96
C GLN A 257 3.25 0.16 2.99
N PHE A 258 3.86 -0.58 2.09
CA PHE A 258 3.73 -2.02 1.99
C PHE A 258 5.11 -2.65 1.78
N GLU A 259 5.44 -3.64 2.59
CA GLU A 259 6.79 -4.23 2.64
C GLU A 259 7.08 -5.24 1.52
N GLY A 260 6.05 -5.74 0.86
CA GLY A 260 6.21 -6.84 -0.10
C GLY A 260 6.15 -6.36 -1.55
N TYR A 261 7.28 -5.99 -2.17
CA TYR A 261 7.32 -5.63 -3.60
C TYR A 261 6.88 -6.79 -4.52
N ALA A 262 7.03 -8.03 -4.09
CA ALA A 262 6.60 -9.22 -4.83
C ALA A 262 5.14 -9.63 -4.59
N PHE A 263 4.31 -8.78 -3.97
CA PHE A 263 2.92 -9.11 -3.71
C PHE A 263 2.12 -9.30 -5.00
N TYR A 264 1.23 -10.27 -5.00
CA TYR A 264 0.48 -10.73 -6.18
C TYR A 264 -0.39 -9.65 -6.87
N ALA A 265 -0.69 -8.53 -6.22
CA ALA A 265 -1.48 -7.45 -6.81
C ALA A 265 -0.81 -6.84 -8.07
N LEU A 266 0.52 -6.63 -8.03
CA LEU A 266 1.28 -6.18 -9.20
C LEU A 266 1.30 -7.24 -10.31
N TRP A 267 1.50 -8.50 -9.96
CA TRP A 267 1.52 -9.60 -10.92
C TRP A 267 0.15 -9.80 -11.57
N LEU A 268 -0.93 -9.68 -10.79
CA LEU A 268 -2.29 -9.69 -11.31
C LEU A 268 -2.52 -8.55 -12.30
N PHE A 269 -2.04 -7.34 -11.97
CA PHE A 269 -2.12 -6.19 -12.88
C PHE A 269 -1.42 -6.48 -14.21
N ILE A 270 -0.16 -6.94 -14.17
CA ILE A 270 0.62 -7.29 -15.36
C ILE A 270 -0.09 -8.35 -16.19
N TRP A 271 -0.61 -9.39 -15.55
CA TRP A 271 -1.33 -10.48 -16.23
C TRP A 271 -2.63 -9.98 -16.89
N VAL A 272 -3.44 -9.18 -16.19
CA VAL A 272 -4.69 -8.64 -16.74
C VAL A 272 -4.44 -7.71 -17.93
N VAL A 273 -3.40 -6.87 -17.85
CA VAL A 273 -3.01 -6.01 -18.97
C VAL A 273 -2.60 -6.85 -20.18
N GLY A 274 -1.81 -7.92 -19.98
CA GLY A 274 -1.37 -8.80 -21.05
C GLY A 274 -2.49 -9.61 -21.71
N THR A 275 -3.46 -10.11 -20.92
CA THR A 275 -4.53 -10.98 -21.42
C THR A 275 -5.65 -10.25 -22.16
N ARG A 276 -5.85 -8.96 -21.92
CA ARG A 276 -6.88 -8.16 -22.62
C ARG A 276 -6.71 -8.11 -24.13
N VAL A 277 -5.47 -8.12 -24.62
CA VAL A 277 -5.17 -8.10 -26.07
C VAL A 277 -5.60 -9.40 -26.74
N TYR A 278 -5.49 -10.54 -26.04
CA TYR A 278 -5.92 -11.84 -26.59
C TYR A 278 -7.45 -11.94 -26.73
N GLY A 279 -8.21 -11.32 -25.82
CA GLY A 279 -9.68 -11.27 -25.89
C GLY A 279 -10.17 -10.45 -27.10
N GLN A 280 -9.66 -9.25 -27.28
CA GLN A 280 -10.07 -8.37 -28.38
C GLN A 280 -9.68 -8.91 -29.77
N LYS A 281 -8.49 -9.52 -29.92
CA LYS A 281 -8.08 -10.15 -31.18
C LYS A 281 -8.94 -11.38 -31.54
N ARG A 282 -9.40 -12.12 -30.55
CA ARG A 282 -10.23 -13.31 -30.77
C ARG A 282 -11.65 -12.94 -31.25
N ASP A 283 -12.20 -11.84 -30.74
CA ASP A 283 -13.53 -11.35 -31.12
C ASP A 283 -13.51 -10.70 -32.51
N SER A 284 -12.45 -9.94 -32.85
CA SER A 284 -12.29 -9.40 -34.20
C SER A 284 -12.01 -10.48 -35.26
N GLY A 285 -11.29 -11.55 -34.91
CA GLY A 285 -11.08 -12.71 -35.80
C GLY A 285 -12.34 -13.52 -36.06
N LYS A 286 -13.24 -13.60 -35.08
CA LYS A 286 -14.55 -14.28 -35.25
C LYS A 286 -15.53 -13.48 -36.13
N GLN A 287 -15.47 -12.14 -36.06
CA GLN A 287 -16.31 -11.29 -36.94
C GLN A 287 -15.87 -11.34 -38.40
N LEU A 288 -14.57 -11.46 -38.68
CA LEU A 288 -14.02 -11.59 -40.03
C LEU A 288 -14.24 -12.98 -40.67
N SER A 289 -14.46 -14.03 -39.87
CA SER A 289 -14.76 -15.38 -40.33
C SER A 289 -16.27 -15.66 -40.50
N ALA A 290 -17.12 -14.72 -40.08
CA ALA A 290 -18.57 -14.80 -40.19
C ALA A 290 -19.15 -13.88 -41.29
N SER A 291 -18.30 -13.12 -41.96
CA SER A 291 -18.58 -12.33 -43.18
C SER A 291 -18.06 -13.05 -44.43
#